data_d4d824dc6012d9c675827b611512c8ef
#
_entry.id   d4d824dc6012d9c675827b611512c8ef
#
_cell.length_a   1.000
_cell.length_b   1.000
_cell.length_c   1.000
_cell.angle_alpha   90.00
_cell.angle_beta   90.00
_cell.angle_gamma   90.00
#
_symmetry.space_group_name_H-M   'P 1'
#
loop_
_entity.id
_entity.type
_entity.pdbx_description
1 polymer ?
#
loop_
_entity_poly.entity_id
_entity_poly.type
_entity_poly.pdbx_seq_one_letter_code
_entity_poly.pdbx_strand_id
1 'polypeptide(L)'
;MNLVINGRLITRDEGGKGYYEHGAVAYEGTTITEVGEESVLRAKYPQANLIDAKGGVIMPAFINAHTHIYSALARGLSIVGNNPTNFYEVLDGTWWAIDRKLTLAGTRASADALYMNCIKQGVTTIFD
;
A
#
# COMPACT_ATOMS: atom_id res chain seq x y z
N MET A 1 -19.03 -1.30 -15.51
CA MET A 1 -18.64 -0.03 -14.84
C MET A 1 -18.88 -0.15 -13.34
N ASN A 2 -17.92 0.24 -12.52
CA ASN A 2 -18.04 0.35 -11.06
C ASN A 2 -17.86 1.81 -10.66
N LEU A 3 -18.51 2.21 -9.57
CA LEU A 3 -18.43 3.56 -9.03
C LEU A 3 -18.20 3.49 -7.51
N VAL A 4 -17.04 3.92 -7.06
CA VAL A 4 -16.75 4.09 -5.62
C VAL A 4 -17.31 5.44 -5.20
N ILE A 5 -18.16 5.44 -4.17
CA ILE A 5 -18.97 6.59 -3.74
C ILE A 5 -18.91 6.78 -2.23
N ASN A 6 -19.57 7.85 -1.74
CA ASN A 6 -19.71 8.15 -0.32
C ASN A 6 -18.35 8.23 0.39
N GLY A 7 -17.42 8.99 -0.22
CA GLY A 7 -16.10 9.22 0.34
C GLY A 7 -15.54 10.60 0.00
N ARG A 8 -14.53 11.02 0.79
CA ARG A 8 -13.72 12.19 0.52
C ARG A 8 -12.61 11.78 -0.44
N LEU A 9 -12.61 12.37 -1.64
CA LEU A 9 -11.69 11.95 -2.70
C LEU A 9 -10.48 12.89 -2.77
N ILE A 10 -9.29 12.29 -2.75
CA ILE A 10 -8.00 12.94 -2.98
C ILE A 10 -7.44 12.40 -4.29
N THR A 11 -7.26 13.25 -5.30
CA THR A 11 -6.82 12.82 -6.64
C THR A 11 -5.32 12.99 -6.88
N ARG A 12 -4.67 13.94 -6.19
CA ARG A 12 -3.30 14.38 -6.50
C ARG A 12 -3.12 14.90 -7.95
N ASP A 13 -4.20 15.34 -8.56
CA ASP A 13 -4.17 15.93 -9.89
C ASP A 13 -3.61 17.36 -9.80
N GLU A 14 -2.44 17.59 -10.40
CA GLU A 14 -1.75 18.89 -10.39
C GLU A 14 -2.46 19.95 -11.26
N GLY A 15 -3.23 19.53 -12.26
CA GLY A 15 -3.96 20.41 -13.17
C GLY A 15 -5.44 20.57 -12.84
N GLY A 16 -5.96 19.82 -11.85
CA GLY A 16 -7.37 19.75 -11.53
C GLY A 16 -7.69 20.03 -10.07
N LYS A 17 -8.91 19.67 -9.67
CA LYS A 17 -9.34 19.75 -8.28
C LYS A 17 -8.74 18.59 -7.51
N GLY A 18 -7.74 18.85 -6.67
CA GLY A 18 -7.03 17.84 -5.88
C GLY A 18 -7.85 17.17 -4.77
N TYR A 19 -9.02 17.75 -4.43
CA TYR A 19 -9.88 17.25 -3.34
C TYR A 19 -11.36 17.47 -3.63
N TYR A 20 -12.19 16.48 -3.31
CA TYR A 20 -13.65 16.53 -3.37
C TYR A 20 -14.23 16.04 -2.05
N GLU A 21 -15.06 16.86 -1.39
CA GLU A 21 -15.73 16.49 -0.13
C GLU A 21 -16.69 15.30 -0.34
N HIS A 22 -17.39 15.28 -1.47
CA HIS A 22 -18.26 14.20 -1.91
C HIS A 22 -17.78 13.72 -3.28
N GLY A 23 -16.64 13.00 -3.27
CA GLY A 23 -16.02 12.52 -4.48
C GLY A 23 -16.40 11.10 -4.84
N ALA A 24 -16.24 10.77 -6.11
CA ALA A 24 -16.40 9.42 -6.61
C ALA A 24 -15.34 9.07 -7.65
N VAL A 25 -15.09 7.77 -7.80
CA VAL A 25 -14.18 7.18 -8.79
C VAL A 25 -14.95 6.16 -9.62
N ALA A 26 -15.00 6.39 -10.94
CA ALA A 26 -15.51 5.43 -11.91
C ALA A 26 -14.36 4.59 -12.47
N TYR A 27 -14.54 3.27 -12.53
CA TYR A 27 -13.55 2.38 -13.12
C TYR A 27 -14.16 1.18 -13.82
N GLU A 28 -13.42 0.62 -14.77
CA GLU A 28 -13.79 -0.59 -15.48
C GLU A 28 -12.58 -1.52 -15.58
N GLY A 29 -12.75 -2.76 -15.15
CA GLY A 29 -11.63 -3.68 -14.99
C GLY A 29 -10.56 -3.11 -14.06
N THR A 30 -9.39 -2.81 -14.60
CA THR A 30 -8.24 -2.24 -13.86
C THR A 30 -7.99 -0.77 -14.17
N THR A 31 -8.88 -0.11 -14.94
CA THR A 31 -8.67 1.26 -15.42
C THR A 31 -9.64 2.22 -14.77
N ILE A 32 -9.12 3.27 -14.14
CA ILE A 32 -9.92 4.42 -13.69
C ILE A 32 -10.31 5.20 -14.95
N THR A 33 -11.61 5.37 -15.17
CA THR A 33 -12.16 6.06 -16.35
C THR A 33 -12.48 7.52 -16.07
N GLU A 34 -12.87 7.82 -14.83
CA GLU A 34 -13.23 9.20 -14.44
C GLU A 34 -13.17 9.37 -12.92
N VAL A 35 -12.86 10.58 -12.48
CA VAL A 35 -12.94 11.01 -11.08
C VAL A 35 -13.66 12.36 -11.00
N GLY A 36 -14.41 12.61 -9.93
CA GLY A 36 -15.13 13.87 -9.81
C GLY A 36 -16.16 13.89 -8.69
N GLU A 37 -17.08 14.85 -8.76
CA GLU A 37 -18.19 14.95 -7.82
C GLU A 37 -19.11 13.72 -7.95
N GLU A 38 -19.50 13.14 -6.82
CA GLU A 38 -20.34 11.93 -6.77
C GLU A 38 -21.66 12.13 -7.52
N SER A 39 -22.33 13.27 -7.32
CA SER A 39 -23.62 13.56 -7.95
C SER A 39 -23.54 13.55 -9.48
N VAL A 40 -22.42 14.06 -10.03
CA VAL A 40 -22.18 14.10 -11.48
C VAL A 40 -21.96 12.69 -12.02
N LEU A 41 -21.08 11.92 -11.37
CA LEU A 41 -20.76 10.57 -11.84
C LEU A 41 -21.91 9.59 -11.67
N ARG A 42 -22.72 9.71 -10.61
CA ARG A 42 -23.97 8.93 -10.46
C ARG A 42 -24.97 9.21 -11.58
N ALA A 43 -25.13 10.48 -11.94
CA ALA A 43 -26.03 10.83 -13.04
C ALA A 43 -25.53 10.31 -14.38
N LYS A 44 -24.23 10.33 -14.60
CA LYS A 44 -23.58 9.85 -15.83
C LYS A 44 -23.60 8.33 -15.97
N TYR A 45 -23.49 7.60 -14.86
CA TYR A 45 -23.40 6.14 -14.82
C TYR A 45 -24.51 5.49 -13.97
N PRO A 46 -25.80 5.67 -14.33
CA PRO A 46 -26.92 5.25 -13.50
C PRO A 46 -27.03 3.74 -13.29
N GLN A 47 -26.37 2.94 -14.16
CA GLN A 47 -26.33 1.49 -14.08
C GLN A 47 -25.01 0.95 -13.50
N ALA A 48 -24.14 1.81 -12.96
CA ALA A 48 -22.90 1.34 -12.35
C ALA A 48 -23.16 0.54 -11.07
N ASN A 49 -22.32 -0.46 -10.84
CA ASN A 49 -22.25 -1.14 -9.55
C ASN A 49 -21.65 -0.19 -8.52
N LEU A 50 -22.36 0.06 -7.43
CA LEU A 50 -21.95 1.03 -6.40
C LEU A 50 -21.14 0.34 -5.31
N ILE A 51 -19.99 0.93 -4.97
CA ILE A 51 -19.12 0.52 -3.89
C ILE A 51 -19.07 1.67 -2.88
N ASP A 52 -19.62 1.43 -1.70
CA ASP A 52 -19.74 2.45 -0.65
C ASP A 52 -18.45 2.56 0.17
N ALA A 53 -17.79 3.71 0.12
CA ALA A 53 -16.62 4.03 0.94
C ALA A 53 -16.98 4.39 2.40
N LYS A 54 -18.27 4.42 2.76
CA LYS A 54 -18.78 4.63 4.14
C LYS A 54 -18.25 5.90 4.80
N GLY A 55 -18.14 6.98 4.04
CA GLY A 55 -17.59 8.25 4.52
C GLY A 55 -16.07 8.28 4.70
N GLY A 56 -15.38 7.23 4.26
CA GLY A 56 -13.92 7.14 4.30
C GLY A 56 -13.21 8.03 3.29
N VAL A 57 -11.90 7.84 3.18
CA VAL A 57 -11.07 8.54 2.19
C VAL A 57 -10.85 7.64 0.99
N ILE A 58 -11.10 8.17 -0.21
CA ILE A 58 -10.77 7.55 -1.49
C ILE A 58 -9.51 8.27 -1.99
N MET A 59 -8.43 7.56 -2.21
CA MET A 59 -7.15 8.15 -2.58
C MET A 59 -6.28 7.15 -3.36
N PRO A 60 -5.24 7.63 -4.08
CA PRO A 60 -4.23 6.73 -4.64
C PRO A 60 -3.62 5.85 -3.57
N ALA A 61 -3.34 4.60 -3.91
CA ALA A 61 -2.73 3.65 -2.99
C ALA A 61 -1.34 4.10 -2.52
N PHE A 62 -0.91 3.56 -1.39
CA PHE A 62 0.40 3.85 -0.84
C PHE A 62 1.52 3.18 -1.65
N ILE A 63 2.67 3.84 -1.64
CA ILE A 63 3.93 3.32 -2.17
C ILE A 63 4.86 3.08 -0.98
N ASN A 64 5.33 1.85 -0.80
CA ASN A 64 6.37 1.55 0.16
C ASN A 64 7.73 1.74 -0.52
N ALA A 65 8.34 2.88 -0.26
CA ALA A 65 9.60 3.29 -0.89
C ALA A 65 10.85 2.83 -0.13
N HIS A 66 10.69 2.15 1.01
CA HIS A 66 11.80 1.60 1.78
C HIS A 66 11.35 0.35 2.53
N THR A 67 11.80 -0.80 2.08
CA THR A 67 11.53 -2.08 2.72
C THR A 67 12.66 -3.07 2.43
N HIS A 68 12.65 -4.17 3.15
CA HIS A 68 13.54 -5.30 2.95
C HIS A 68 12.70 -6.56 2.97
N ILE A 69 12.26 -7.00 1.79
CA ILE A 69 11.33 -8.11 1.60
C ILE A 69 11.84 -9.38 2.25
N TYR A 70 13.14 -9.66 2.09
CA TYR A 70 13.76 -10.89 2.58
C TYR A 70 13.74 -11.06 4.11
N SER A 71 13.63 -9.97 4.85
CA SER A 71 13.76 -9.94 6.32
C SER A 71 12.48 -9.60 7.07
N ALA A 72 11.32 -9.60 6.42
CA ALA A 72 10.06 -9.24 7.07
C ALA A 72 9.71 -10.13 8.27
N LEU A 73 10.14 -11.40 8.26
CA LEU A 73 9.95 -12.33 9.37
C LEU A 73 11.00 -12.16 10.48
N ALA A 74 12.03 -11.35 10.28
CA ALA A 74 13.03 -11.06 11.32
C ALA A 74 12.58 -9.97 12.30
N ARG A 75 11.36 -9.46 12.14
CA ARG A 75 10.81 -8.45 13.06
C ARG A 75 10.77 -8.95 14.49
N GLY A 76 11.39 -8.20 15.41
CA GLY A 76 11.47 -8.57 16.82
C GLY A 76 12.56 -9.60 17.15
N LEU A 77 13.35 -10.03 16.15
CA LEU A 77 14.50 -10.89 16.39
C LEU A 77 15.55 -10.15 17.23
N SER A 78 16.01 -10.80 18.30
CA SER A 78 17.14 -10.34 19.10
C SER A 78 18.25 -11.39 19.05
N ILE A 79 19.46 -10.97 18.74
CA ILE A 79 20.64 -11.82 18.73
C ILE A 79 21.34 -11.70 20.06
N VAL A 80 21.41 -12.79 20.81
CA VAL A 80 22.01 -12.83 22.14
C VAL A 80 23.50 -12.45 22.06
N GLY A 81 23.91 -11.52 22.92
CA GLY A 81 25.30 -11.05 22.97
C GLY A 81 25.62 -9.93 21.96
N ASN A 82 24.69 -9.56 21.09
CA ASN A 82 24.84 -8.41 20.22
C ASN A 82 24.31 -7.13 20.91
N ASN A 83 25.20 -6.19 21.19
CA ASN A 83 24.87 -4.90 21.81
C ASN A 83 25.52 -3.77 21.00
N PRO A 84 24.98 -3.47 19.80
CA PRO A 84 25.59 -2.53 18.89
C PRO A 84 25.56 -1.09 19.44
N THR A 85 26.65 -0.38 19.25
CA THR A 85 26.82 1.04 19.63
C THR A 85 26.82 1.98 18.44
N ASN A 86 26.93 1.42 17.23
CA ASN A 86 26.93 2.15 15.98
C ASN A 86 26.27 1.32 14.85
N PHE A 87 26.01 1.96 13.71
CA PHE A 87 25.29 1.32 12.61
C PHE A 87 26.05 0.15 11.99
N TYR A 88 27.37 0.21 11.91
CA TYR A 88 28.17 -0.89 11.38
C TYR A 88 28.00 -2.16 12.23
N GLU A 89 28.00 -2.02 13.54
CA GLU A 89 27.79 -3.15 14.47
C GLU A 89 26.36 -3.72 14.38
N VAL A 90 25.36 -2.88 14.06
CA VAL A 90 24.00 -3.34 13.73
C VAL A 90 24.04 -4.20 12.47
N LEU A 91 24.76 -3.76 11.45
CA LEU A 91 24.88 -4.53 10.21
C LEU A 91 25.59 -5.87 10.46
N ASP A 92 26.78 -5.86 11.03
CA ASP A 92 27.59 -7.06 11.21
C ASP A 92 26.95 -8.05 12.18
N GLY A 93 26.51 -7.57 13.34
CA GLY A 93 25.99 -8.41 14.42
C GLY A 93 24.53 -8.86 14.22
N THR A 94 23.74 -8.17 13.41
CA THR A 94 22.32 -8.48 13.21
C THR A 94 22.02 -8.81 11.76
N TRP A 95 22.12 -7.84 10.86
CA TRP A 95 21.63 -8.01 9.48
C TRP A 95 22.43 -9.04 8.70
N TRP A 96 23.75 -8.94 8.69
CA TRP A 96 24.59 -9.93 7.97
C TRP A 96 24.55 -11.31 8.61
N ALA A 97 24.27 -11.40 9.91
CA ALA A 97 24.04 -12.69 10.56
C ALA A 97 22.74 -13.35 10.06
N ILE A 98 21.68 -12.55 9.82
CA ILE A 98 20.43 -13.00 9.20
C ILE A 98 20.69 -13.40 7.75
N ASP A 99 21.35 -12.52 6.97
CA ASP A 99 21.61 -12.70 5.54
C ASP A 99 22.34 -14.02 5.26
N ARG A 100 23.35 -14.35 6.06
CA ARG A 100 24.11 -15.61 5.93
C ARG A 100 23.27 -16.86 6.23
N LYS A 101 22.09 -16.72 6.83
CA LYS A 101 21.19 -17.82 7.19
C LYS A 101 19.95 -17.91 6.31
N LEU A 102 19.79 -16.99 5.38
CA LEU A 102 18.66 -16.99 4.46
C LEU A 102 18.64 -18.25 3.59
N THR A 103 17.43 -18.70 3.34
CA THR A 103 17.14 -19.75 2.36
C THR A 103 16.11 -19.22 1.37
N LEU A 104 16.04 -19.78 0.17
CA LEU A 104 15.02 -19.41 -0.80
C LEU A 104 13.59 -19.57 -0.24
N ALA A 105 13.36 -20.64 0.53
CA ALA A 105 12.07 -20.87 1.18
C ALA A 105 11.77 -19.81 2.24
N GLY A 106 12.75 -19.43 3.06
CA GLY A 106 12.62 -18.39 4.07
C GLY A 106 12.37 -17.01 3.45
N THR A 107 13.11 -16.66 2.40
CA THR A 107 12.92 -15.41 1.66
C THR A 107 11.52 -15.34 1.05
N ARG A 108 11.05 -16.44 0.43
CA ARG A 108 9.69 -16.52 -0.11
C ARG A 108 8.62 -16.34 0.97
N ALA A 109 8.72 -17.04 2.08
CA ALA A 109 7.78 -16.90 3.19
C ALA A 109 7.76 -15.47 3.76
N SER A 110 8.93 -14.82 3.84
CA SER A 110 9.07 -13.43 4.24
C SER A 110 8.38 -12.47 3.25
N ALA A 111 8.59 -12.69 1.95
CA ALA A 111 7.93 -11.92 0.89
C ALA A 111 6.40 -12.06 0.97
N ASP A 112 5.89 -13.29 1.08
CA ASP A 112 4.45 -13.56 1.17
C ASP A 112 3.83 -12.85 2.38
N ALA A 113 4.49 -12.89 3.55
CA ALA A 113 4.04 -12.21 4.75
C ALA A 113 4.01 -10.67 4.58
N LEU A 114 5.07 -10.10 3.97
CA LEU A 114 5.14 -8.66 3.69
C LEU A 114 4.05 -8.23 2.71
N TYR A 115 3.89 -8.93 1.60
CA TYR A 115 2.91 -8.60 0.58
C TYR A 115 1.48 -8.65 1.11
N MET A 116 1.13 -9.67 1.91
CA MET A 116 -0.17 -9.71 2.58
C MET A 116 -0.41 -8.50 3.49
N ASN A 117 0.61 -8.07 4.23
CA ASN A 117 0.52 -6.87 5.04
C ASN A 117 0.36 -5.60 4.18
N CYS A 118 1.12 -5.48 3.11
CA CYS A 118 1.01 -4.37 2.16
C CYS A 118 -0.40 -4.26 1.58
N ILE A 119 -0.97 -5.38 1.11
CA ILE A 119 -2.34 -5.41 0.57
C ILE A 119 -3.35 -4.93 1.62
N LYS A 120 -3.26 -5.42 2.86
CA LYS A 120 -4.14 -5.03 3.96
C LYS A 120 -4.03 -3.55 4.33
N GLN A 121 -2.89 -2.93 4.09
CA GLN A 121 -2.62 -1.51 4.39
C GLN A 121 -2.81 -0.60 3.16
N GLY A 122 -3.29 -1.13 2.03
CA GLY A 122 -3.50 -0.36 0.81
C GLY A 122 -2.21 0.05 0.08
N VAL A 123 -1.13 -0.69 0.30
CA VAL A 123 0.13 -0.51 -0.44
C VAL A 123 0.07 -1.34 -1.73
N THR A 124 0.25 -0.71 -2.88
CA THR A 124 0.23 -1.38 -4.20
C THR A 124 1.57 -1.39 -4.92
N THR A 125 2.51 -0.63 -4.43
CA THR A 125 3.85 -0.50 -5.05
C THR A 125 4.91 -0.59 -3.97
N ILE A 126 5.95 -1.37 -4.24
CA ILE A 126 7.06 -1.62 -3.32
C ILE A 126 8.37 -1.40 -4.06
N PHE A 127 9.29 -0.67 -3.43
CA PHE A 127 10.70 -0.59 -3.80
C PHE A 127 11.51 -1.34 -2.75
N ASP A 128 12.20 -2.43 -3.15
CA ASP A 128 13.05 -3.27 -2.32
C ASP A 128 14.53 -3.11 -2.70
#